data_0667e58811b5f33bbea2f4261baac851
#
_entry.id   0667e58811b5f33bbea2f4261baac851
#
_cell.length_a   1.000
_cell.length_b   1.000
_cell.length_c   1.000
_cell.angle_alpha   90.00
_cell.angle_beta   90.00
_cell.angle_gamma   90.00
#
_symmetry.space_group_name_H-M   'P 1'
#
loop_
_entity.id
_entity.type
_entity.pdbx_description
1 polymer ?
#
loop_
_entity_poly.entity_id
_entity_poly.type
_entity_poly.pdbx_seq_one_letter_code
_entity_poly.pdbx_strand_id
1 'polypeptide(L)'
;DLKENRFGFEPEVVAKVAQHGCRVWETAIHYEPRSYEEGKKITWKDGVKALYCIFHYSAHTAPLPMQLMIYLFIGGLSAVSNIVLFSAIFAFNSDIGPAAVGAYIGAAFINYLLCIAILFRHKARWNTQAEIFFYLLTVSVMGGLDLVITLSLAGWGMSPVWSKTTATVFGFIGNFLLRKYLVFPERQIK
;
A
#
# COMPACT_ATOMS: atom_id res chain seq x y z
N ASP A 1 21.81 -8.76 -12.91
CA ASP A 1 22.23 -7.35 -12.98
C ASP A 1 21.64 -6.56 -11.84
N LEU A 2 22.48 -5.84 -11.09
CA LEU A 2 22.10 -4.93 -10.02
C LEU A 2 21.88 -3.54 -10.62
N LYS A 3 20.80 -2.85 -10.20
CA LYS A 3 20.38 -1.56 -10.76
C LYS A 3 20.52 -0.41 -9.79
N GLU A 4 20.46 -0.72 -8.48
CA GLU A 4 20.46 0.29 -7.45
C GLU A 4 21.87 0.65 -6.98
N ASN A 5 22.05 1.93 -6.64
CA ASN A 5 23.28 2.46 -6.10
C ASN A 5 23.11 2.88 -4.63
N ARG A 6 24.21 3.00 -3.89
CA ARG A 6 24.25 3.40 -2.48
C ARG A 6 23.38 2.48 -1.61
N PHE A 7 22.53 3.05 -0.74
CA PHE A 7 21.67 2.35 0.22
C PHE A 7 20.54 1.53 -0.41
N GLY A 8 20.32 1.59 -1.73
CA GLY A 8 19.42 0.70 -2.45
C GLY A 8 20.06 -0.63 -2.85
N PHE A 9 21.38 -0.68 -2.92
CA PHE A 9 22.14 -1.86 -3.35
C PHE A 9 21.95 -3.05 -2.42
N GLU A 10 22.08 -2.86 -1.10
CA GLU A 10 21.97 -3.94 -0.12
C GLU A 10 20.60 -4.63 -0.14
N PRO A 11 19.45 -3.88 -0.06
CA PRO A 11 18.14 -4.50 -0.18
C PRO A 11 17.90 -5.21 -1.52
N GLU A 12 18.43 -4.68 -2.63
CA GLU A 12 18.32 -5.31 -3.93
C GLU A 12 19.09 -6.65 -3.97
N VAL A 13 20.34 -6.68 -3.47
CA VAL A 13 21.15 -7.90 -3.42
C VAL A 13 20.46 -8.97 -2.59
N VAL A 14 20.02 -8.62 -1.38
CA VAL A 14 19.35 -9.57 -0.47
C VAL A 14 18.09 -10.14 -1.11
N ALA A 15 17.28 -9.29 -1.74
CA ALA A 15 16.06 -9.72 -2.43
C ALA A 15 16.35 -10.68 -3.59
N LYS A 16 17.38 -10.38 -4.42
CA LYS A 16 17.75 -11.22 -5.55
C LYS A 16 18.36 -12.55 -5.12
N VAL A 17 19.22 -12.55 -4.10
CA VAL A 17 19.78 -13.77 -3.51
C VAL A 17 18.68 -14.68 -2.97
N ALA A 18 17.70 -14.13 -2.27
CA ALA A 18 16.54 -14.86 -1.78
C ALA A 18 15.68 -15.43 -2.92
N GLN A 19 15.48 -14.67 -4.01
CA GLN A 19 14.72 -15.11 -5.18
C GLN A 19 15.38 -16.27 -5.93
N HIS A 20 16.70 -16.28 -5.97
CA HIS A 20 17.48 -17.36 -6.59
C HIS A 20 17.62 -18.61 -5.71
N GLY A 21 17.07 -18.59 -4.49
CA GLY A 21 17.13 -19.72 -3.55
C GLY A 21 18.57 -20.06 -3.12
N CYS A 22 19.48 -19.09 -3.14
CA CYS A 22 20.85 -19.28 -2.76
C CYS A 22 20.94 -19.67 -1.28
N ARG A 23 21.89 -20.53 -0.95
CA ARG A 23 22.23 -20.83 0.46
C ARG A 23 22.98 -19.64 1.05
N VAL A 24 22.40 -19.03 2.07
CA VAL A 24 22.98 -17.89 2.78
C VAL A 24 23.68 -18.39 4.04
N TRP A 25 24.93 -17.99 4.24
CA TRP A 25 25.71 -18.27 5.43
C TRP A 25 26.01 -16.95 6.12
N GLU A 26 25.80 -16.90 7.41
CA GLU A 26 26.12 -15.74 8.23
C GLU A 26 27.39 -16.04 9.06
N THR A 27 28.29 -15.06 9.11
CA THR A 27 29.46 -15.10 9.95
C THR A 27 29.60 -13.82 10.74
N ALA A 28 30.04 -13.94 11.98
CA ALA A 28 30.25 -12.76 12.81
C ALA A 28 31.46 -11.97 12.30
N ILE A 29 31.30 -10.66 12.20
CA ILE A 29 32.35 -9.72 11.90
C ILE A 29 32.49 -8.71 13.02
N HIS A 30 33.70 -8.21 13.26
CA HIS A 30 33.88 -7.07 14.12
C HIS A 30 33.53 -5.79 13.32
N TYR A 31 32.58 -5.00 13.83
CA TYR A 31 32.14 -3.77 13.17
C TYR A 31 32.19 -2.60 14.14
N GLU A 32 32.98 -1.59 13.80
CA GLU A 32 33.03 -0.32 14.52
C GLU A 32 32.16 0.70 13.75
N PRO A 33 31.05 1.15 14.34
CA PRO A 33 30.15 2.09 13.69
C PRO A 33 30.80 3.48 13.63
N ARG A 34 30.88 4.06 12.43
CA ARG A 34 31.35 5.43 12.25
C ARG A 34 30.40 6.43 12.88
N SER A 35 30.96 7.43 13.57
CA SER A 35 30.21 8.57 14.07
C SER A 35 29.84 9.57 12.94
N TYR A 36 28.98 10.54 13.23
CA TYR A 36 28.67 11.61 12.27
C TYR A 36 29.89 12.47 11.94
N GLU A 37 30.81 12.64 12.88
CA GLU A 37 32.08 13.35 12.71
C GLU A 37 33.03 12.61 11.77
N GLU A 38 32.94 11.29 11.74
CA GLU A 38 33.71 10.41 10.86
C GLU A 38 33.07 10.17 9.48
N GLY A 39 32.02 10.96 9.16
CA GLY A 39 31.43 10.97 7.83
C GLY A 39 30.23 10.03 7.62
N LYS A 40 29.53 9.63 8.68
CA LYS A 40 28.24 8.95 8.57
C LYS A 40 27.21 9.87 7.90
N LYS A 41 26.81 9.55 6.66
CA LYS A 41 25.89 10.36 5.82
C LYS A 41 24.53 9.70 5.63
N ILE A 42 24.05 8.90 6.58
CA ILE A 42 22.74 8.25 6.49
C ILE A 42 21.66 9.27 6.86
N THR A 43 20.68 9.45 5.96
CA THR A 43 19.56 10.36 6.14
C THR A 43 18.24 9.59 6.12
N TRP A 44 17.15 10.21 6.56
CA TRP A 44 15.80 9.62 6.47
C TRP A 44 15.42 9.25 5.02
N LYS A 45 15.96 9.97 4.02
CA LYS A 45 15.74 9.68 2.58
C LYS A 45 16.31 8.32 2.19
N ASP A 46 17.42 7.92 2.79
CA ASP A 46 18.04 6.62 2.55
C ASP A 46 17.16 5.49 3.12
N GLY A 47 16.51 5.73 4.27
CA GLY A 47 15.51 4.82 4.84
C GLY A 47 14.28 4.65 3.93
N VAL A 48 13.74 5.75 3.39
CA VAL A 48 12.63 5.69 2.42
C VAL A 48 13.05 4.95 1.15
N LYS A 49 14.27 5.20 0.65
CA LYS A 49 14.81 4.49 -0.51
C LYS A 49 15.00 3.00 -0.24
N ALA A 50 15.49 2.62 0.93
CA ALA A 50 15.63 1.22 1.33
C ALA A 50 14.25 0.52 1.40
N LEU A 51 13.24 1.14 2.00
CA LEU A 51 11.87 0.64 2.00
C LEU A 51 11.30 0.47 0.59
N TYR A 52 11.51 1.46 -0.29
CA TYR A 52 11.13 1.36 -1.69
C TYR A 52 11.79 0.16 -2.38
N CYS A 53 13.10 -0.02 -2.19
CA CYS A 53 13.83 -1.16 -2.77
C CYS A 53 13.32 -2.50 -2.22
N ILE A 54 13.08 -2.61 -0.91
CA ILE A 54 12.51 -3.80 -0.30
C ILE A 54 11.16 -4.13 -0.94
N PHE A 55 10.25 -3.16 -1.06
CA PHE A 55 8.94 -3.36 -1.68
C PHE A 55 9.08 -3.68 -3.17
N HIS A 56 9.96 -2.96 -3.88
CA HIS A 56 10.15 -3.12 -5.31
C HIS A 56 10.70 -4.48 -5.73
N TYR A 57 11.68 -5.01 -4.98
CA TYR A 57 12.35 -6.25 -5.34
C TYR A 57 11.75 -7.49 -4.67
N SER A 58 11.05 -7.35 -3.53
CA SER A 58 10.55 -8.49 -2.77
C SER A 58 9.04 -8.70 -2.87
N ALA A 59 8.27 -7.76 -3.44
CA ALA A 59 6.82 -7.76 -3.36
C ALA A 59 6.14 -9.04 -3.89
N HIS A 60 6.69 -9.67 -4.93
CA HIS A 60 6.05 -10.84 -5.59
C HIS A 60 6.49 -12.20 -5.02
N THR A 61 7.59 -12.24 -4.27
CA THR A 61 8.12 -13.45 -3.60
C THR A 61 8.15 -13.29 -2.09
N ALA A 62 7.66 -12.16 -1.60
CA ALA A 62 7.70 -11.81 -0.19
C ALA A 62 6.89 -12.81 0.64
N PRO A 63 7.38 -13.22 1.82
CA PRO A 63 6.59 -13.96 2.78
C PRO A 63 5.36 -13.15 3.22
N LEU A 64 4.31 -13.84 3.62
CA LEU A 64 3.01 -13.25 3.98
C LEU A 64 3.09 -11.98 4.86
N PRO A 65 3.93 -11.93 5.92
CA PRO A 65 4.04 -10.72 6.74
C PRO A 65 4.52 -9.49 5.95
N MET A 66 5.43 -9.66 5.02
CA MET A 66 5.93 -8.56 4.19
C MET A 66 4.89 -8.09 3.17
N GLN A 67 4.15 -9.02 2.56
CA GLN A 67 3.01 -8.66 1.71
C GLN A 67 1.98 -7.85 2.49
N LEU A 68 1.67 -8.25 3.72
CA LEU A 68 0.79 -7.52 4.63
C LEU A 68 1.30 -6.10 4.91
N MET A 69 2.58 -5.93 5.17
CA MET A 69 3.18 -4.60 5.38
C MET A 69 3.06 -3.71 4.14
N ILE A 70 3.30 -4.26 2.95
CA ILE A 70 3.12 -3.52 1.69
C ILE A 70 1.66 -3.08 1.52
N TYR A 71 0.71 -3.97 1.79
CA TYR A 71 -0.71 -3.64 1.74
C TYR A 71 -1.11 -2.59 2.77
N LEU A 72 -0.63 -2.72 4.01
CA LEU A 72 -0.85 -1.74 5.05
C LEU A 72 -0.31 -0.36 4.64
N PHE A 73 0.86 -0.32 4.03
CA PHE A 73 1.46 0.93 3.58
C PHE A 73 0.66 1.58 2.44
N ILE A 74 0.40 0.83 1.36
CA ILE A 74 -0.36 1.33 0.19
C ILE A 74 -1.79 1.69 0.61
N GLY A 75 -2.44 0.81 1.36
CA GLY A 75 -3.81 1.02 1.83
C GLY A 75 -3.91 2.17 2.83
N GLY A 76 -2.94 2.29 3.75
CA GLY A 76 -2.87 3.41 4.70
C GLY A 76 -2.69 4.75 3.99
N LEU A 77 -1.79 4.82 3.01
CA LEU A 77 -1.60 6.04 2.22
C LEU A 77 -2.86 6.41 1.42
N SER A 78 -3.57 5.42 0.88
CA SER A 78 -4.84 5.63 0.19
C SER A 78 -5.95 6.10 1.15
N ALA A 79 -6.00 5.54 2.37
CA ALA A 79 -6.96 5.97 3.39
C ALA A 79 -6.73 7.42 3.82
N VAL A 80 -5.47 7.79 4.06
CA VAL A 80 -5.11 9.19 4.35
C VAL A 80 -5.49 10.10 3.19
N SER A 81 -5.19 9.70 1.94
CA SER A 81 -5.57 10.47 0.74
C SER A 81 -7.10 10.64 0.64
N ASN A 82 -7.88 9.60 0.97
CA ASN A 82 -9.34 9.68 0.98
C ASN A 82 -9.85 10.73 1.98
N ILE A 83 -9.34 10.73 3.20
CA ILE A 83 -9.73 11.70 4.24
C ILE A 83 -9.32 13.13 3.85
N VAL A 84 -8.12 13.32 3.33
CA VAL A 84 -7.62 14.63 2.90
C VAL A 84 -8.44 15.17 1.73
N LEU A 85 -8.69 14.35 0.70
CA LEU A 85 -9.53 14.73 -0.44
C LEU A 85 -10.96 15.03 -0.02
N PHE A 86 -11.54 14.20 0.87
CA PHE A 86 -12.87 14.47 1.41
C PHE A 86 -12.92 15.84 2.11
N SER A 87 -11.99 16.10 3.02
CA SER A 87 -11.94 17.36 3.76
C SER A 87 -11.78 18.56 2.83
N ALA A 88 -10.95 18.44 1.79
CA ALA A 88 -10.78 19.49 0.79
C ALA A 88 -12.05 19.73 -0.03
N ILE A 89 -12.66 18.68 -0.59
CA ILE A 89 -13.88 18.82 -1.42
C ILE A 89 -15.05 19.32 -0.56
N PHE A 90 -15.20 18.81 0.66
CA PHE A 90 -16.25 19.23 1.58
C PHE A 90 -16.12 20.69 2.00
N ALA A 91 -14.90 21.20 2.16
CA ALA A 91 -14.66 22.62 2.47
C ALA A 91 -15.15 23.56 1.33
N PHE A 92 -15.14 23.09 0.07
CA PHE A 92 -15.62 23.88 -1.06
C PHE A 92 -17.13 23.76 -1.30
N ASN A 93 -17.69 22.58 -1.12
CA ASN A 93 -19.07 22.29 -1.58
C ASN A 93 -20.07 22.07 -0.43
N SER A 94 -19.60 21.87 0.80
CA SER A 94 -20.41 21.62 2.01
C SER A 94 -21.44 20.48 1.88
N ASP A 95 -21.38 19.67 0.80
CA ASP A 95 -22.25 18.52 0.55
C ASP A 95 -21.46 17.22 0.75
N ILE A 96 -21.93 16.39 1.69
CA ILE A 96 -21.27 15.16 2.11
C ILE A 96 -21.25 14.12 0.99
N GLY A 97 -22.35 13.98 0.24
CA GLY A 97 -22.50 12.97 -0.80
C GLY A 97 -21.44 13.10 -1.90
N PRO A 98 -21.43 14.19 -2.67
CA PRO A 98 -20.44 14.43 -3.72
C PRO A 98 -19.00 14.44 -3.19
N ALA A 99 -18.77 15.00 -1.98
CA ALA A 99 -17.46 15.00 -1.36
C ALA A 99 -16.96 13.58 -1.06
N ALA A 100 -17.83 12.71 -0.52
CA ALA A 100 -17.48 11.33 -0.21
C ALA A 100 -17.16 10.52 -1.48
N VAL A 101 -17.98 10.66 -2.52
CA VAL A 101 -17.78 9.96 -3.81
C VAL A 101 -16.51 10.45 -4.49
N GLY A 102 -16.31 11.76 -4.61
CA GLY A 102 -15.12 12.34 -5.25
C GLY A 102 -13.84 11.96 -4.54
N ALA A 103 -13.82 12.02 -3.21
CA ALA A 103 -12.68 11.60 -2.40
C ALA A 103 -12.34 10.11 -2.58
N TYR A 104 -13.37 9.26 -2.60
CA TYR A 104 -13.18 7.83 -2.77
C TYR A 104 -12.61 7.49 -4.16
N ILE A 105 -13.12 8.09 -5.21
CA ILE A 105 -12.63 7.90 -6.59
C ILE A 105 -11.17 8.37 -6.69
N GLY A 106 -10.86 9.56 -6.15
CA GLY A 106 -9.49 10.08 -6.12
C GLY A 106 -8.53 9.18 -5.36
N ALA A 107 -8.93 8.68 -4.19
CA ALA A 107 -8.14 7.75 -3.39
C ALA A 107 -7.96 6.39 -4.08
N ALA A 108 -8.99 5.89 -4.76
CA ALA A 108 -8.91 4.65 -5.54
C ALA A 108 -7.93 4.79 -6.71
N PHE A 109 -7.91 5.95 -7.38
CA PHE A 109 -6.95 6.24 -8.44
C PHE A 109 -5.51 6.30 -7.89
N ILE A 110 -5.28 6.98 -6.76
CA ILE A 110 -3.98 7.01 -6.09
C ILE A 110 -3.56 5.59 -5.69
N ASN A 111 -4.46 4.79 -5.12
CA ASN A 111 -4.19 3.39 -4.77
C ASN A 111 -3.79 2.57 -5.99
N TYR A 112 -4.49 2.73 -7.10
CA TYR A 112 -4.17 2.05 -8.36
C TYR A 112 -2.78 2.40 -8.86
N LEU A 113 -2.41 3.69 -8.88
CA LEU A 113 -1.08 4.13 -9.28
C LEU A 113 0.01 3.56 -8.37
N LEU A 114 -0.21 3.56 -7.05
CA LEU A 114 0.73 2.99 -6.08
C LEU A 114 0.88 1.47 -6.26
N CYS A 115 -0.22 0.77 -6.51
CA CYS A 115 -0.19 -0.66 -6.80
C CYS A 115 0.63 -0.96 -8.06
N ILE A 116 0.43 -0.21 -9.16
CA ILE A 116 1.22 -0.38 -10.38
C ILE A 116 2.69 -0.08 -10.12
N ALA A 117 3.00 1.02 -9.44
CA ALA A 117 4.37 1.44 -9.21
C ALA A 117 5.14 0.48 -8.29
N ILE A 118 4.47 -0.10 -7.29
CA ILE A 118 5.12 -0.89 -6.23
C ILE A 118 4.89 -2.40 -6.41
N LEU A 119 3.67 -2.83 -6.74
CA LEU A 119 3.27 -4.25 -6.71
C LEU A 119 3.32 -4.95 -8.07
N PHE A 120 2.86 -4.30 -9.16
CA PHE A 120 2.54 -4.96 -10.43
C PHE A 120 3.67 -5.01 -11.45
N ARG A 121 4.90 -4.76 -11.07
CA ARG A 121 6.01 -4.81 -12.03
C ARG A 121 6.29 -6.20 -12.62
N HIS A 122 5.67 -7.28 -12.11
CA HIS A 122 5.81 -8.63 -12.64
C HIS A 122 4.53 -9.46 -12.55
N LYS A 123 4.03 -9.84 -13.74
CA LYS A 123 3.08 -10.94 -14.07
C LYS A 123 1.76 -10.95 -13.29
N ALA A 124 0.78 -10.28 -13.86
CA ALA A 124 -0.63 -10.51 -13.57
C ALA A 124 -0.98 -12.01 -13.71
N ARG A 125 -1.69 -12.56 -12.74
CA ARG A 125 -2.12 -13.97 -12.71
C ARG A 125 -3.35 -14.22 -13.58
N TRP A 126 -4.10 -13.16 -13.88
CA TRP A 126 -5.32 -13.17 -14.66
C TRP A 126 -5.12 -12.47 -15.99
N ASN A 127 -5.94 -12.84 -16.98
CA ASN A 127 -6.07 -12.05 -18.19
C ASN A 127 -6.44 -10.61 -17.78
N THR A 128 -5.74 -9.62 -18.31
CA THR A 128 -5.83 -8.19 -17.92
C THR A 128 -7.27 -7.68 -17.79
N GLN A 129 -8.19 -8.21 -18.61
CA GLN A 129 -9.61 -7.83 -18.57
C GLN A 129 -10.33 -8.32 -17.31
N ALA A 130 -10.08 -9.55 -16.87
CA ALA A 130 -10.69 -10.11 -15.66
C ALA A 130 -10.17 -9.39 -14.39
N GLU A 131 -8.89 -9.06 -14.37
CA GLU A 131 -8.27 -8.32 -13.26
C GLU A 131 -8.88 -6.92 -13.10
N ILE A 132 -9.02 -6.19 -14.20
CA ILE A 132 -9.69 -4.88 -14.22
C ILE A 132 -11.15 -5.00 -13.77
N PHE A 133 -11.86 -6.01 -14.22
CA PHE A 133 -13.25 -6.24 -13.82
C PHE A 133 -13.40 -6.49 -12.32
N PHE A 134 -12.61 -7.39 -11.75
CA PHE A 134 -12.63 -7.67 -10.31
C PHE A 134 -12.17 -6.47 -9.48
N TYR A 135 -11.19 -5.71 -9.98
CA TYR A 135 -10.76 -4.47 -9.33
C TYR A 135 -11.89 -3.44 -9.31
N LEU A 136 -12.52 -3.17 -10.44
CA LEU A 136 -13.65 -2.23 -10.54
C LEU A 136 -14.85 -2.68 -9.70
N LEU A 137 -15.16 -3.97 -9.69
CA LEU A 137 -16.22 -4.53 -8.85
C LEU A 137 -15.93 -4.28 -7.36
N THR A 138 -14.71 -4.59 -6.91
CA THR A 138 -14.30 -4.37 -5.53
C THR A 138 -14.36 -2.89 -5.16
N VAL A 139 -13.85 -2.00 -6.02
CA VAL A 139 -13.89 -0.54 -5.82
C VAL A 139 -15.34 -0.05 -5.73
N SER A 140 -16.23 -0.54 -6.60
CA SER A 140 -17.64 -0.14 -6.60
C SER A 140 -18.38 -0.58 -5.33
N VAL A 141 -18.20 -1.82 -4.90
CA VAL A 141 -18.83 -2.35 -3.68
C VAL A 141 -18.32 -1.62 -2.45
N MET A 142 -17.01 -1.47 -2.33
CA MET A 142 -16.41 -0.80 -1.17
C MET A 142 -16.71 0.70 -1.15
N GLY A 143 -16.78 1.35 -2.32
CA GLY A 143 -17.19 2.74 -2.44
C GLY A 143 -18.63 2.98 -2.05
N GLY A 144 -19.53 2.08 -2.44
CA GLY A 144 -20.92 2.10 -1.99
C GLY A 144 -21.05 1.97 -0.48
N LEU A 145 -20.33 1.03 0.12
CA LEU A 145 -20.30 0.86 1.58
C LEU A 145 -19.73 2.09 2.30
N ASP A 146 -18.62 2.65 1.81
CA ASP A 146 -18.02 3.86 2.37
C ASP A 146 -19.01 5.04 2.35
N LEU A 147 -19.73 5.23 1.23
CA LEU A 147 -20.75 6.26 1.11
C LEU A 147 -21.91 6.06 2.09
N VAL A 148 -22.46 4.84 2.14
CA VAL A 148 -23.58 4.50 3.05
C VAL A 148 -23.19 4.73 4.50
N ILE A 149 -22.01 4.26 4.93
CA ILE A 149 -21.53 4.46 6.30
C ILE A 149 -21.32 5.95 6.59
N THR A 150 -20.70 6.69 5.66
CA THR A 150 -20.46 8.14 5.83
C THR A 150 -21.76 8.90 6.02
N LEU A 151 -22.76 8.66 5.15
CA LEU A 151 -24.05 9.33 5.22
C LEU A 151 -24.86 8.94 6.45
N SER A 152 -24.86 7.66 6.82
CA SER A 152 -25.57 7.18 8.02
C SER A 152 -25.01 7.79 9.31
N LEU A 153 -23.70 7.82 9.47
CA LEU A 153 -23.06 8.40 10.65
C LEU A 153 -23.26 9.92 10.71
N ALA A 154 -23.20 10.61 9.56
CA ALA A 154 -23.50 12.04 9.50
C ALA A 154 -24.98 12.32 9.83
N GLY A 155 -25.90 11.48 9.38
CA GLY A 155 -27.33 11.55 9.73
C GLY A 155 -27.61 11.33 11.22
N TRP A 156 -26.77 10.60 11.92
CA TRP A 156 -26.84 10.43 13.39
C TRP A 156 -26.20 11.58 14.18
N GLY A 157 -25.76 12.64 13.47
CA GLY A 157 -25.22 13.85 14.11
C GLY A 157 -23.70 13.84 14.32
N MET A 158 -22.99 12.84 13.78
CA MET A 158 -21.53 12.86 13.76
C MET A 158 -21.01 13.89 12.76
N SER A 159 -19.93 14.59 13.10
CA SER A 159 -19.35 15.56 12.15
C SER A 159 -18.91 14.87 10.85
N PRO A 160 -19.03 15.55 9.68
CA PRO A 160 -18.77 14.94 8.38
C PRO A 160 -17.38 14.32 8.24
N VAL A 161 -16.35 15.00 8.78
CA VAL A 161 -14.97 14.50 8.74
C VAL A 161 -14.81 13.22 9.58
N TRP A 162 -15.40 13.17 10.78
CA TRP A 162 -15.33 11.96 11.62
C TRP A 162 -16.14 10.80 11.02
N SER A 163 -17.31 11.09 10.42
CA SER A 163 -18.11 10.09 9.70
C SER A 163 -17.32 9.47 8.55
N LYS A 164 -16.62 10.31 7.77
CA LYS A 164 -15.76 9.86 6.67
C LYS A 164 -14.55 9.08 7.18
N THR A 165 -13.88 9.54 8.22
CA THR A 165 -12.74 8.83 8.81
C THR A 165 -13.13 7.44 9.27
N THR A 166 -14.26 7.31 9.97
CA THR A 166 -14.78 6.02 10.43
C THR A 166 -15.10 5.10 9.25
N ALA A 167 -15.82 5.59 8.24
CA ALA A 167 -16.14 4.84 7.02
C ALA A 167 -14.86 4.36 6.31
N THR A 168 -13.84 5.22 6.20
CA THR A 168 -12.56 4.88 5.58
C THR A 168 -11.82 3.79 6.34
N VAL A 169 -11.84 3.78 7.67
CA VAL A 169 -11.22 2.71 8.50
C VAL A 169 -11.93 1.37 8.26
N PHE A 170 -13.27 1.35 8.26
CA PHE A 170 -14.03 0.13 7.93
C PHE A 170 -13.77 -0.33 6.51
N GLY A 171 -13.73 0.59 5.55
CA GLY A 171 -13.40 0.31 4.15
C GLY A 171 -12.00 -0.26 3.97
N PHE A 172 -11.03 0.24 4.73
CA PHE A 172 -9.65 -0.27 4.74
C PHE A 172 -9.58 -1.72 5.21
N ILE A 173 -10.23 -2.05 6.32
CA ILE A 173 -10.27 -3.42 6.86
C ILE A 173 -10.98 -4.35 5.87
N GLY A 174 -12.15 -3.94 5.35
CA GLY A 174 -12.92 -4.73 4.39
C GLY A 174 -12.15 -4.99 3.09
N ASN A 175 -11.49 -3.98 2.54
CA ASN A 175 -10.68 -4.11 1.33
C ASN A 175 -9.47 -5.04 1.55
N PHE A 176 -8.84 -4.98 2.73
CA PHE A 176 -7.79 -5.90 3.11
C PHE A 176 -8.28 -7.36 3.12
N LEU A 177 -9.41 -7.63 3.78
CA LEU A 177 -9.99 -8.97 3.86
C LEU A 177 -10.39 -9.50 2.48
N LEU A 178 -11.05 -8.68 1.65
CA LEU A 178 -11.44 -9.06 0.30
C LEU A 178 -10.23 -9.38 -0.57
N ARG A 179 -9.18 -8.57 -0.53
CA ARG A 179 -7.96 -8.83 -1.29
C ARG A 179 -7.25 -10.10 -0.81
N LYS A 180 -7.15 -10.32 0.49
CA LYS A 180 -6.53 -11.51 1.06
C LYS A 180 -7.22 -12.79 0.60
N TYR A 181 -8.55 -12.82 0.62
CA TYR A 181 -9.32 -14.04 0.34
C TYR A 181 -9.71 -14.21 -1.13
N LEU A 182 -9.96 -13.13 -1.88
CA LEU A 182 -10.44 -13.19 -3.26
C LEU A 182 -9.34 -12.98 -4.31
N VAL A 183 -8.39 -12.08 -4.05
CA VAL A 183 -7.38 -11.70 -5.05
C VAL A 183 -6.10 -12.52 -4.90
N PHE A 184 -5.72 -12.89 -3.69
CA PHE A 184 -4.52 -13.66 -3.39
C PHE A 184 -4.82 -14.93 -2.57
N PRO A 185 -5.48 -15.94 -3.18
CA PRO A 185 -5.59 -17.22 -2.52
C PRO A 185 -4.17 -17.78 -2.30
N GLU A 186 -3.87 -18.20 -1.08
CA GLU A 186 -2.61 -18.83 -0.70
C GLU A 186 -2.30 -19.98 -1.66
N ARG A 187 -1.16 -19.91 -2.36
CA ARG A 187 -0.59 -21.11 -2.97
C ARG A 187 -0.20 -22.03 -1.83
N GLN A 188 -0.94 -23.10 -1.63
CA GLN A 188 -0.40 -24.26 -0.90
C GLN A 188 0.85 -24.71 -1.66
N ILE A 189 2.02 -24.42 -1.09
CA ILE A 189 3.27 -25.02 -1.51
C ILE A 189 3.13 -26.50 -1.13
N LYS A 190 2.88 -27.34 -2.15
CA LYS A 190 3.06 -28.79 -2.04
C LYS A 190 4.54 -29.10 -2.23
#